data_5068c4fe2484380d6abb725b0a7a0d35
#
_entry.id   5068c4fe2484380d6abb725b0a7a0d35
#
_cell.length_a   1.000
_cell.length_b   1.000
_cell.length_c   1.000
_cell.angle_alpha   90.00
_cell.angle_beta   90.00
_cell.angle_gamma   90.00
#
_symmetry.space_group_name_H-M   'P 1'
#
loop_
_entity.id
_entity.type
_entity.pdbx_description
1 polymer ?
#
loop_
_entity_poly.entity_id
_entity_poly.type
_entity_poly.pdbx_seq_one_letter_code
_entity_poly.pdbx_strand_id
1 'polypeptide(L)'
;KSGIIASKISATLSSIGTPSFSLSANDCSHGNMGSITRKDVLILISYSGNSLELKNIINYANRNKVLLIGITSKKNSDLYKNSDISLITPEVKEAGLDMIPTSSTINQLSIGDALAISTLKKKKINNLDFKKFHPSGSLGEKLKTAEDLMLTKDKIPFIDENKLMTDALKIMTKKKLGTLIVRNKKKFTTGIITDGQIRRFNSKNININSLRVKDVMTKNPIKIDKNILATKALAIMNEKKITSLCVYEHKKKLITIGILHIHNILNKKIY
;
A
#
# COMPACT_ATOMS: atom_id res chain seq x y z
N LYS A 1 19.12 17.53 -19.11
CA LYS A 1 18.82 16.13 -18.76
C LYS A 1 18.61 15.97 -17.25
N SER A 2 19.48 16.49 -16.38
CA SER A 2 19.35 16.38 -14.92
C SER A 2 18.03 16.96 -14.38
N GLY A 3 17.48 18.00 -15.01
CA GLY A 3 16.15 18.53 -14.63
C GLY A 3 15.01 17.53 -14.81
N ILE A 4 15.05 16.70 -15.88
CA ILE A 4 14.06 15.62 -16.08
C ILE A 4 14.22 14.56 -14.97
N ILE A 5 15.46 14.24 -14.59
CA ILE A 5 15.74 13.33 -13.47
C ILE A 5 15.22 13.91 -12.15
N ALA A 6 15.42 15.21 -11.90
CA ALA A 6 14.88 15.90 -10.73
C ALA A 6 13.34 15.80 -10.68
N SER A 7 12.67 15.99 -11.82
CA SER A 7 11.21 15.83 -11.90
C SER A 7 10.76 14.40 -11.58
N LYS A 8 11.48 13.39 -12.07
CA LYS A 8 11.18 11.98 -11.74
C LYS A 8 11.40 11.70 -10.25
N ILE A 9 12.48 12.16 -9.66
CA ILE A 9 12.77 11.97 -8.23
C ILE A 9 11.70 12.64 -7.37
N SER A 10 11.31 13.87 -7.71
CA SER A 10 10.24 14.61 -7.07
C SER A 10 8.91 13.84 -7.13
N ALA A 11 8.53 13.34 -8.31
CA ALA A 11 7.32 12.54 -8.46
C ALA A 11 7.37 11.26 -7.60
N THR A 12 8.53 10.59 -7.53
CA THR A 12 8.70 9.41 -6.69
C THR A 12 8.55 9.75 -5.20
N LEU A 13 9.19 10.82 -4.71
CA LEU A 13 9.07 11.28 -3.33
C LEU A 13 7.62 11.61 -2.97
N SER A 14 6.91 12.33 -3.84
CA SER A 14 5.50 12.67 -3.64
C SER A 14 4.63 11.42 -3.58
N SER A 15 4.87 10.44 -4.46
CA SER A 15 4.12 9.19 -4.50
C SER A 15 4.25 8.34 -3.24
N ILE A 16 5.30 8.55 -2.46
CA ILE A 16 5.55 7.87 -1.18
C ILE A 16 5.24 8.77 0.04
N GLY A 17 4.47 9.86 -0.15
CA GLY A 17 4.02 10.72 0.94
C GLY A 17 5.08 11.69 1.46
N THR A 18 6.07 12.03 0.65
CA THR A 18 7.02 13.11 0.91
C THR A 18 6.73 14.24 -0.08
N PRO A 19 6.08 15.34 0.35
CA PRO A 19 5.79 16.47 -0.54
C PRO A 19 7.07 16.94 -1.23
N SER A 20 7.03 16.99 -2.55
CA SER A 20 8.19 17.36 -3.36
C SER A 20 7.74 17.89 -4.72
N PHE A 21 8.46 18.87 -5.23
CA PHE A 21 8.28 19.40 -6.57
C PHE A 21 9.65 19.74 -7.18
N SER A 22 9.72 19.77 -8.50
CA SER A 22 10.94 20.10 -9.22
C SER A 22 10.91 21.54 -9.70
N LEU A 23 12.07 22.18 -9.67
CA LEU A 23 12.28 23.53 -10.18
C LEU A 23 13.25 23.49 -11.37
N SER A 24 12.98 24.29 -12.39
CA SER A 24 13.93 24.56 -13.46
C SER A 24 14.97 25.57 -12.96
N ALA A 25 16.25 25.27 -13.14
CA ALA A 25 17.31 26.18 -12.74
C ALA A 25 17.22 27.54 -13.48
N ASN A 26 16.77 27.53 -14.73
CA ASN A 26 16.55 28.76 -15.47
C ASN A 26 15.43 29.61 -14.85
N ASP A 27 14.28 28.97 -14.54
CA ASP A 27 13.12 29.70 -13.98
C ASP A 27 13.40 30.21 -12.57
N CYS A 28 14.29 29.55 -11.81
CA CYS A 28 14.76 30.04 -10.52
C CYS A 28 15.39 31.45 -10.62
N SER A 29 16.13 31.72 -11.71
CA SER A 29 16.70 33.04 -11.95
C SER A 29 15.67 34.12 -12.29
N HIS A 30 14.42 33.72 -12.58
CA HIS A 30 13.29 34.59 -12.94
C HIS A 30 12.18 34.62 -11.88
N GLY A 31 12.50 34.31 -10.63
CA GLY A 31 11.61 34.50 -9.48
C GLY A 31 11.14 33.20 -8.80
N ASN A 32 11.28 32.02 -9.40
CA ASN A 32 10.84 30.76 -8.80
C ASN A 32 11.59 30.37 -7.52
N MET A 33 12.72 31.02 -7.20
CA MET A 33 13.36 30.89 -5.89
C MET A 33 12.46 31.30 -4.73
N GLY A 34 11.45 32.16 -4.96
CA GLY A 34 10.48 32.54 -3.96
C GLY A 34 9.59 31.40 -3.45
N SER A 35 9.55 30.27 -4.15
CA SER A 35 8.85 29.06 -3.68
C SER A 35 9.65 28.23 -2.68
N ILE A 36 10.94 28.55 -2.48
CA ILE A 36 11.85 27.81 -1.58
C ILE A 36 11.87 28.51 -0.22
N THR A 37 11.59 27.76 0.83
CA THR A 37 11.61 28.26 2.21
C THR A 37 12.72 27.62 3.05
N ARG A 38 13.07 28.24 4.16
CA ARG A 38 14.07 27.71 5.11
C ARG A 38 13.68 26.34 5.71
N LYS A 39 12.41 25.93 5.59
CA LYS A 39 11.92 24.63 6.09
C LYS A 39 12.07 23.52 5.07
N ASP A 40 12.44 23.85 3.84
CA ASP A 40 12.61 22.90 2.77
C ASP A 40 14.01 22.30 2.75
N VAL A 41 14.14 21.19 2.05
CA VAL A 41 15.41 20.58 1.65
C VAL A 41 15.52 20.76 0.16
N LEU A 42 16.55 21.47 -0.28
CA LEU A 42 16.83 21.69 -1.69
C LEU A 42 17.80 20.61 -2.19
N ILE A 43 17.43 19.89 -3.25
CA ILE A 43 18.29 18.90 -3.90
C ILE A 43 18.71 19.44 -5.26
N LEU A 44 20.00 19.70 -5.45
CA LEU A 44 20.56 20.09 -6.73
C LEU A 44 21.30 18.94 -7.39
N ILE A 45 21.06 18.75 -8.70
CA ILE A 45 21.60 17.62 -9.46
C ILE A 45 22.39 18.15 -10.65
N SER A 46 23.69 17.90 -10.67
CA SER A 46 24.56 18.24 -11.80
C SER A 46 25.75 17.29 -11.88
N TYR A 47 25.98 16.65 -13.02
CA TYR A 47 27.13 15.77 -13.21
C TYR A 47 28.45 16.47 -12.97
N SER A 48 28.67 17.64 -13.63
CA SER A 48 29.89 18.46 -13.45
C SER A 48 29.93 19.23 -12.12
N GLY A 49 28.73 19.53 -11.56
CA GLY A 49 28.60 20.38 -10.37
C GLY A 49 28.98 21.85 -10.55
N ASN A 50 29.30 22.28 -11.77
CA ASN A 50 29.77 23.64 -12.13
C ASN A 50 28.84 24.31 -13.15
N SER A 51 27.60 23.87 -13.28
CA SER A 51 26.62 24.51 -14.17
C SER A 51 26.32 25.92 -13.71
N LEU A 52 26.48 26.90 -14.62
CA LEU A 52 26.35 28.33 -14.31
C LEU A 52 24.99 28.68 -13.71
N GLU A 53 23.92 28.01 -14.18
CA GLU A 53 22.55 28.20 -13.75
C GLU A 53 22.37 27.85 -12.27
N LEU A 54 23.19 26.94 -11.72
CA LEU A 54 23.06 26.50 -10.33
C LEU A 54 23.72 27.47 -9.35
N LYS A 55 24.67 28.32 -9.80
CA LYS A 55 25.42 29.22 -8.91
C LYS A 55 24.50 30.15 -8.12
N ASN A 56 23.51 30.73 -8.76
CA ASN A 56 22.55 31.63 -8.09
C ASN A 56 21.71 30.89 -7.06
N ILE A 57 21.31 29.65 -7.37
CA ILE A 57 20.50 28.81 -6.48
C ILE A 57 21.32 28.37 -5.27
N ILE A 58 22.57 27.99 -5.46
CA ILE A 58 23.51 27.65 -4.37
C ILE A 58 23.69 28.86 -3.43
N ASN A 59 23.93 30.04 -3.99
CA ASN A 59 24.08 31.26 -3.21
C ASN A 59 22.80 31.62 -2.44
N TYR A 60 21.63 31.42 -3.07
CA TYR A 60 20.33 31.64 -2.43
C TYR A 60 20.14 30.69 -1.26
N ALA A 61 20.40 29.38 -1.45
CA ALA A 61 20.26 28.37 -0.40
C ALA A 61 21.14 28.71 0.81
N ASN A 62 22.41 29.03 0.58
CA ASN A 62 23.35 29.34 1.64
C ASN A 62 22.99 30.63 2.40
N ARG A 63 22.59 31.70 1.72
CA ARG A 63 22.16 32.96 2.36
C ARG A 63 20.89 32.76 3.22
N ASN A 64 19.92 31.97 2.74
CA ASN A 64 18.63 31.77 3.40
C ASN A 64 18.67 30.57 4.35
N LYS A 65 19.81 29.91 4.52
CA LYS A 65 20.01 28.74 5.39
C LYS A 65 19.00 27.61 5.05
N VAL A 66 18.79 27.38 3.75
CA VAL A 66 18.03 26.24 3.22
C VAL A 66 18.99 25.06 3.16
N LEU A 67 18.60 23.92 3.73
CA LEU A 67 19.44 22.71 3.71
C LEU A 67 19.65 22.26 2.26
N LEU A 68 20.92 22.26 1.82
CA LEU A 68 21.29 21.95 0.44
C LEU A 68 21.95 20.57 0.34
N ILE A 69 21.35 19.69 -0.46
CA ILE A 69 21.90 18.40 -0.85
C ILE A 69 22.38 18.50 -2.31
N GLY A 70 23.66 18.29 -2.54
CA GLY A 70 24.26 18.25 -3.87
C GLY A 70 24.45 16.84 -4.38
N ILE A 71 23.96 16.53 -5.59
CA ILE A 71 24.23 15.26 -6.29
C ILE A 71 25.14 15.57 -7.48
N THR A 72 26.39 15.14 -7.41
CA THR A 72 27.41 15.42 -8.45
C THR A 72 28.43 14.29 -8.55
N SER A 73 29.17 14.22 -9.64
CA SER A 73 30.30 13.27 -9.80
C SER A 73 31.66 13.90 -9.49
N LYS A 74 31.74 15.23 -9.37
CA LYS A 74 33.01 15.96 -9.23
C LYS A 74 33.19 16.53 -7.82
N LYS A 75 34.12 15.97 -7.04
CA LYS A 75 34.44 16.42 -5.67
C LYS A 75 34.98 17.84 -5.56
N ASN A 76 35.53 18.39 -6.65
CA ASN A 76 36.09 19.76 -6.65
C ASN A 76 35.13 20.81 -7.21
N SER A 77 33.89 20.44 -7.50
CA SER A 77 32.89 21.34 -8.07
C SER A 77 32.32 22.33 -7.05
N ASP A 78 31.76 23.42 -7.54
CA ASP A 78 31.09 24.43 -6.72
C ASP A 78 29.91 23.83 -5.96
N LEU A 79 29.11 22.93 -6.60
CA LEU A 79 28.02 22.25 -5.96
C LEU A 79 28.50 21.38 -4.78
N TYR A 80 29.60 20.63 -4.96
CA TYR A 80 30.14 19.80 -3.88
C TYR A 80 30.61 20.65 -2.67
N LYS A 81 31.35 21.72 -2.94
CA LYS A 81 31.94 22.55 -1.89
C LYS A 81 30.92 23.34 -1.09
N ASN A 82 29.80 23.70 -1.71
CA ASN A 82 28.82 24.59 -1.11
C ASN A 82 27.52 23.85 -0.66
N SER A 83 27.47 22.53 -0.74
CA SER A 83 26.36 21.74 -0.23
C SER A 83 26.59 21.32 1.22
N ASP A 84 25.53 21.34 2.04
CA ASP A 84 25.56 20.80 3.41
C ASP A 84 25.78 19.29 3.40
N ILE A 85 25.19 18.60 2.40
CA ILE A 85 25.34 17.16 2.20
C ILE A 85 25.67 16.93 0.72
N SER A 86 26.74 16.22 0.44
CA SER A 86 27.15 15.88 -0.92
C SER A 86 27.03 14.37 -1.17
N LEU A 87 26.20 14.01 -2.14
CA LEU A 87 26.05 12.64 -2.64
C LEU A 87 26.86 12.50 -3.92
N ILE A 88 27.96 11.76 -3.85
CA ILE A 88 28.88 11.58 -4.98
C ILE A 88 28.46 10.36 -5.79
N THR A 89 28.19 10.58 -7.08
CA THR A 89 28.02 9.51 -8.07
C THR A 89 29.35 9.16 -8.72
N PRO A 90 29.56 7.92 -9.18
CA PRO A 90 30.77 7.56 -9.91
C PRO A 90 30.94 8.42 -11.16
N GLU A 91 32.18 8.72 -11.49
CA GLU A 91 32.55 9.23 -12.82
C GLU A 91 32.45 8.08 -13.80
N VAL A 92 31.68 8.28 -14.86
CA VAL A 92 31.40 7.26 -15.88
C VAL A 92 31.58 7.80 -17.28
N LYS A 93 31.94 6.93 -18.20
CA LYS A 93 31.85 7.24 -19.62
C LYS A 93 30.41 7.20 -20.08
N GLU A 94 30.03 8.19 -20.86
CA GLU A 94 28.71 8.21 -21.50
C GLU A 94 28.66 7.25 -22.68
N ALA A 95 27.52 6.65 -22.92
CA ALA A 95 27.32 5.82 -24.12
C ALA A 95 27.25 6.74 -25.36
N GLY A 96 27.80 6.27 -26.47
CA GLY A 96 27.79 6.99 -27.74
C GLY A 96 28.60 8.30 -27.70
N LEU A 97 29.75 8.29 -28.29
CA LEU A 97 30.64 9.46 -28.45
C LEU A 97 31.10 10.17 -27.14
N ASP A 98 30.89 9.55 -25.98
CA ASP A 98 31.20 10.12 -24.63
C ASP A 98 30.58 11.51 -24.35
N MET A 99 29.57 11.93 -25.11
CA MET A 99 28.94 13.25 -25.03
C MET A 99 27.47 13.24 -24.65
N ILE A 100 26.78 12.14 -24.89
CA ILE A 100 25.33 12.06 -24.69
C ILE A 100 25.05 11.59 -23.26
N PRO A 101 24.40 12.41 -22.41
CA PRO A 101 24.09 12.02 -21.03
C PRO A 101 23.23 10.76 -20.98
N THR A 102 23.82 9.63 -20.60
CA THR A 102 23.24 8.29 -20.51
C THR A 102 23.62 7.64 -19.18
N SER A 103 24.84 7.15 -19.04
CA SER A 103 25.32 6.49 -17.83
C SER A 103 25.24 7.41 -16.58
N SER A 104 25.60 8.69 -16.74
CA SER A 104 25.49 9.69 -15.68
C SER A 104 24.03 9.90 -15.22
N THR A 105 23.09 9.91 -16.16
CA THR A 105 21.66 10.07 -15.82
C THR A 105 21.09 8.86 -15.10
N ILE A 106 21.54 7.64 -15.44
CA ILE A 106 21.18 6.42 -14.73
C ILE A 106 21.67 6.46 -13.28
N ASN A 107 22.92 6.89 -13.07
CA ASN A 107 23.48 7.04 -11.72
C ASN A 107 22.69 8.06 -10.89
N GLN A 108 22.37 9.24 -11.46
CA GLN A 108 21.56 10.26 -10.80
C GLN A 108 20.17 9.73 -10.43
N LEU A 109 19.52 8.98 -11.34
CA LEU A 109 18.23 8.36 -11.11
C LEU A 109 18.30 7.32 -9.99
N SER A 110 19.31 6.44 -10.02
CA SER A 110 19.49 5.38 -9.03
C SER A 110 19.68 5.93 -7.62
N ILE A 111 20.51 6.98 -7.46
CA ILE A 111 20.71 7.60 -6.15
C ILE A 111 19.43 8.32 -5.65
N GLY A 112 18.69 8.94 -6.57
CA GLY A 112 17.40 9.56 -6.26
C GLY A 112 16.36 8.55 -5.79
N ASP A 113 16.26 7.40 -6.43
CA ASP A 113 15.37 6.32 -6.02
C ASP A 113 15.82 5.70 -4.68
N ALA A 114 17.12 5.52 -4.48
CA ALA A 114 17.65 5.07 -3.20
C ALA A 114 17.30 6.04 -2.05
N LEU A 115 17.39 7.35 -2.30
CA LEU A 115 16.99 8.39 -1.34
C LEU A 115 15.49 8.32 -1.04
N ALA A 116 14.65 8.17 -2.06
CA ALA A 116 13.20 8.04 -1.90
C ALA A 116 12.85 6.81 -1.06
N ILE A 117 13.41 5.63 -1.37
CA ILE A 117 13.16 4.40 -0.62
C ILE A 117 13.70 4.48 0.82
N SER A 118 14.84 5.12 1.03
CA SER A 118 15.38 5.34 2.38
C SER A 118 14.45 6.24 3.20
N THR A 119 13.91 7.28 2.59
CA THR A 119 12.93 8.19 3.20
C THR A 119 11.64 7.46 3.56
N LEU A 120 11.10 6.63 2.67
CA LEU A 120 9.93 5.78 2.92
C LEU A 120 10.15 4.87 4.15
N LYS A 121 11.31 4.20 4.21
CA LYS A 121 11.68 3.33 5.35
C LYS A 121 11.80 4.12 6.65
N LYS A 122 12.47 5.27 6.62
CA LYS A 122 12.65 6.14 7.80
C LYS A 122 11.32 6.67 8.34
N LYS A 123 10.41 7.04 7.46
CA LYS A 123 9.04 7.47 7.81
C LYS A 123 8.12 6.31 8.22
N LYS A 124 8.56 5.05 8.10
CA LYS A 124 7.77 3.85 8.41
C LYS A 124 6.44 3.81 7.64
N ILE A 125 6.42 4.31 6.42
CA ILE A 125 5.24 4.27 5.55
C ILE A 125 4.87 2.80 5.28
N ASN A 126 3.66 2.43 5.60
CA ASN A 126 3.13 1.08 5.39
C ASN A 126 2.18 1.01 4.17
N ASN A 127 1.69 -0.18 3.84
CA ASN A 127 0.82 -0.40 2.70
C ASN A 127 -0.49 0.40 2.76
N LEU A 128 -1.04 0.65 3.96
CA LEU A 128 -2.26 1.44 4.13
C LEU A 128 -2.01 2.93 3.89
N ASP A 129 -0.83 3.42 4.29
CA ASP A 129 -0.43 4.80 4.00
C ASP A 129 -0.17 4.96 2.50
N PHE A 130 0.54 4.01 1.89
CA PHE A 130 0.82 4.00 0.46
C PHE A 130 -0.47 3.95 -0.39
N LYS A 131 -1.48 3.20 0.05
CA LYS A 131 -2.81 3.14 -0.56
C LYS A 131 -3.47 4.52 -0.65
N LYS A 132 -3.29 5.39 0.35
CA LYS A 132 -3.88 6.74 0.36
C LYS A 132 -3.41 7.60 -0.81
N PHE A 133 -2.16 7.37 -1.26
CA PHE A 133 -1.56 8.10 -2.38
C PHE A 133 -1.84 7.44 -3.73
N HIS A 134 -2.29 6.17 -3.75
CA HIS A 134 -2.54 5.38 -4.95
C HIS A 134 -3.96 4.79 -4.95
N PRO A 135 -5.01 5.62 -5.05
CA PRO A 135 -6.40 5.16 -4.94
C PRO A 135 -6.89 4.39 -6.18
N SER A 136 -6.20 4.50 -7.32
CA SER A 136 -6.64 4.02 -8.63
C SER A 136 -5.57 3.21 -9.35
N GLY A 137 -5.95 2.61 -10.48
CA GLY A 137 -5.07 1.81 -11.33
C GLY A 137 -4.75 0.43 -10.77
N SER A 138 -3.91 -0.32 -11.48
CA SER A 138 -3.53 -1.70 -11.09
C SER A 138 -2.88 -1.77 -9.70
N LEU A 139 -2.12 -0.75 -9.33
CA LEU A 139 -1.48 -0.65 -8.03
C LEU A 139 -2.51 -0.43 -6.91
N GLY A 140 -3.49 0.45 -7.11
CA GLY A 140 -4.60 0.68 -6.17
C GLY A 140 -5.44 -0.58 -5.95
N GLU A 141 -5.71 -1.34 -7.01
CA GLU A 141 -6.43 -2.61 -6.90
C GLU A 141 -5.66 -3.63 -6.02
N LYS A 142 -4.34 -3.77 -6.21
CA LYS A 142 -3.48 -4.65 -5.39
C LYS A 142 -3.39 -4.24 -3.92
N LEU A 143 -3.67 -2.97 -3.62
CA LEU A 143 -3.65 -2.42 -2.25
C LEU A 143 -5.02 -2.47 -1.56
N LYS A 144 -6.06 -3.03 -2.20
CA LYS A 144 -7.36 -3.25 -1.55
C LYS A 144 -7.23 -4.16 -0.35
N THR A 145 -7.97 -3.81 0.69
CA THR A 145 -8.02 -4.53 1.96
C THR A 145 -9.27 -5.39 2.06
N ALA A 146 -9.36 -6.21 3.09
CA ALA A 146 -10.56 -6.96 3.41
C ALA A 146 -11.76 -6.02 3.61
N GLU A 147 -11.57 -4.84 4.23
CA GLU A 147 -12.61 -3.83 4.44
C GLU A 147 -13.21 -3.31 3.14
N ASP A 148 -12.39 -3.14 2.09
CA ASP A 148 -12.86 -2.64 0.80
C ASP A 148 -13.74 -3.64 0.04
N LEU A 149 -13.62 -4.94 0.34
CA LEU A 149 -14.24 -6.01 -0.44
C LEU A 149 -15.25 -6.86 0.34
N MET A 150 -15.24 -6.77 1.67
CA MET A 150 -16.13 -7.56 2.51
C MET A 150 -17.59 -7.15 2.35
N LEU A 151 -18.47 -8.10 2.52
CA LEU A 151 -19.89 -7.86 2.70
C LEU A 151 -20.14 -7.43 4.14
N THR A 152 -21.01 -6.42 4.34
CA THR A 152 -21.27 -5.81 5.65
C THR A 152 -22.78 -5.76 5.95
N LYS A 153 -23.13 -5.43 7.18
CA LYS A 153 -24.51 -5.19 7.64
C LYS A 153 -25.43 -6.37 7.29
N ASP A 154 -26.56 -6.08 6.65
CA ASP A 154 -27.58 -7.08 6.30
C ASP A 154 -27.13 -8.12 5.26
N LYS A 155 -26.01 -7.88 4.58
CA LYS A 155 -25.44 -8.86 3.66
C LYS A 155 -24.73 -10.01 4.38
N ILE A 156 -24.37 -9.84 5.67
CA ILE A 156 -23.73 -10.89 6.44
C ILE A 156 -24.79 -11.91 6.86
N PRO A 157 -24.58 -13.20 6.57
CA PRO A 157 -25.52 -14.28 6.95
C PRO A 157 -25.30 -14.68 8.40
N PHE A 158 -25.81 -13.91 9.35
CA PHE A 158 -25.77 -14.23 10.77
C PHE A 158 -26.90 -15.16 11.20
N ILE A 159 -26.60 -16.06 12.14
CA ILE A 159 -27.59 -16.86 12.87
C ILE A 159 -27.18 -17.01 14.35
N ASP A 160 -28.18 -17.14 15.23
CA ASP A 160 -27.96 -17.47 16.66
C ASP A 160 -27.64 -18.97 16.82
N GLU A 161 -26.67 -19.28 17.70
CA GLU A 161 -26.19 -20.65 17.92
C GLU A 161 -27.25 -21.61 18.46
N ASN A 162 -28.34 -21.12 19.08
CA ASN A 162 -29.41 -21.94 19.63
C ASN A 162 -30.58 -22.19 18.65
N LYS A 163 -30.55 -21.53 17.49
CA LYS A 163 -31.57 -21.77 16.44
C LYS A 163 -31.45 -23.17 15.85
N LEU A 164 -32.51 -23.64 15.21
CA LEU A 164 -32.49 -24.89 14.48
C LEU A 164 -31.81 -24.76 13.13
N MET A 165 -31.28 -25.86 12.63
CA MET A 165 -30.69 -25.92 11.30
C MET A 165 -31.67 -25.63 10.16
N THR A 166 -32.97 -25.87 10.35
CA THR A 166 -34.01 -25.43 9.40
C THR A 166 -34.00 -23.94 9.14
N ASP A 167 -33.79 -23.11 10.19
CA ASP A 167 -33.65 -21.66 10.02
C ASP A 167 -32.32 -21.30 9.36
N ALA A 168 -31.27 -22.01 9.70
CA ALA A 168 -29.94 -21.84 9.09
C ALA A 168 -29.98 -22.06 7.57
N LEU A 169 -30.60 -23.15 7.13
CA LEU A 169 -30.73 -23.47 5.71
C LEU A 169 -31.55 -22.42 4.93
N LYS A 170 -32.62 -21.90 5.53
CA LYS A 170 -33.41 -20.79 4.92
C LYS A 170 -32.53 -19.55 4.70
N ILE A 171 -31.69 -19.17 5.70
CA ILE A 171 -30.82 -18.02 5.59
C ILE A 171 -29.73 -18.27 4.54
N MET A 172 -29.11 -19.47 4.50
CA MET A 172 -28.11 -19.83 3.49
C MET A 172 -28.67 -19.71 2.07
N THR A 173 -29.83 -20.28 1.82
CA THR A 173 -30.51 -20.20 0.52
C THR A 173 -30.80 -18.74 0.13
N LYS A 174 -31.30 -17.93 1.08
CA LYS A 174 -31.62 -16.52 0.84
C LYS A 174 -30.35 -15.68 0.52
N LYS A 175 -29.25 -15.93 1.25
CA LYS A 175 -28.02 -15.12 1.13
C LYS A 175 -27.06 -15.60 0.03
N LYS A 176 -27.21 -16.84 -0.45
CA LYS A 176 -26.45 -17.43 -1.57
C LYS A 176 -24.91 -17.37 -1.41
N LEU A 177 -24.40 -17.42 -0.18
CA LEU A 177 -22.97 -17.35 0.09
C LEU A 177 -22.35 -18.72 0.46
N GLY A 178 -23.17 -19.77 0.56
CA GLY A 178 -22.69 -21.09 0.99
C GLY A 178 -22.09 -21.12 2.40
N THR A 179 -22.33 -20.07 3.18
CA THR A 179 -21.68 -19.88 4.49
C THR A 179 -22.61 -19.12 5.43
N LEU A 180 -22.64 -19.51 6.72
CA LEU A 180 -23.32 -18.80 7.82
C LEU A 180 -22.34 -18.49 8.93
N ILE A 181 -22.43 -17.30 9.50
CA ILE A 181 -21.67 -16.91 10.69
C ILE A 181 -22.56 -17.08 11.93
N VAL A 182 -22.10 -17.92 12.85
CA VAL A 182 -22.82 -18.23 14.07
C VAL A 182 -22.38 -17.29 15.17
N ARG A 183 -23.36 -16.74 15.91
CA ARG A 183 -23.10 -15.83 17.04
C ARG A 183 -23.98 -16.18 18.24
N ASN A 184 -23.46 -15.88 19.43
CA ASN A 184 -24.22 -16.02 20.67
C ASN A 184 -25.10 -14.78 20.94
N LYS A 185 -25.85 -14.79 22.06
CA LYS A 185 -26.70 -13.66 22.51
C LYS A 185 -25.93 -12.36 22.71
N LYS A 186 -24.65 -12.41 23.05
CA LYS A 186 -23.76 -11.23 23.17
C LYS A 186 -23.21 -10.76 21.81
N LYS A 187 -23.68 -11.31 20.70
CA LYS A 187 -23.22 -11.05 19.31
C LYS A 187 -21.76 -11.46 19.04
N PHE A 188 -21.14 -12.24 19.92
CA PHE A 188 -19.81 -12.79 19.67
C PHE A 188 -19.89 -13.93 18.66
N THR A 189 -18.94 -13.95 17.73
CA THR A 189 -18.84 -15.01 16.72
C THR A 189 -18.30 -16.28 17.36
N THR A 190 -19.11 -17.31 17.43
CA THR A 190 -18.81 -18.60 18.07
C THR A 190 -18.46 -19.68 17.05
N GLY A 191 -18.96 -19.57 15.81
CA GLY A 191 -18.75 -20.59 14.80
C GLY A 191 -19.06 -20.12 13.39
N ILE A 192 -18.90 -21.06 12.47
CA ILE A 192 -19.25 -20.94 11.05
C ILE A 192 -19.89 -22.23 10.58
N ILE A 193 -20.87 -22.14 9.67
CA ILE A 193 -21.43 -23.28 8.94
C ILE A 193 -21.20 -23.05 7.45
N THR A 194 -20.79 -24.08 6.74
CA THR A 194 -20.57 -24.05 5.29
C THR A 194 -21.34 -25.17 4.59
N ASP A 195 -21.59 -25.04 3.29
CA ASP A 195 -22.22 -26.09 2.47
C ASP A 195 -21.47 -27.42 2.55
N GLY A 196 -20.15 -27.38 2.66
CA GLY A 196 -19.32 -28.58 2.82
C GLY A 196 -19.59 -29.34 4.13
N GLN A 197 -19.96 -28.62 5.21
CA GLN A 197 -20.34 -29.26 6.48
C GLN A 197 -21.73 -29.90 6.36
N ILE A 198 -22.69 -29.19 5.78
CA ILE A 198 -24.04 -29.70 5.57
C ILE A 198 -24.00 -30.99 4.75
N ARG A 199 -23.21 -31.01 3.66
CA ARG A 199 -23.03 -32.24 2.85
C ARG A 199 -22.45 -33.39 3.67
N ARG A 200 -21.49 -33.16 4.56
CA ARG A 200 -20.89 -34.20 5.44
C ARG A 200 -21.86 -34.77 6.45
N PHE A 201 -22.80 -33.99 6.97
CA PHE A 201 -23.87 -34.48 7.83
C PHE A 201 -24.86 -35.32 7.05
N ASN A 202 -25.28 -34.89 5.86
CA ASN A 202 -26.18 -35.65 4.99
C ASN A 202 -25.59 -36.99 4.56
N SER A 203 -24.28 -37.07 4.27
CA SER A 203 -23.63 -38.35 3.91
C SER A 203 -23.61 -39.36 5.06
N LYS A 204 -23.81 -38.92 6.30
CA LYS A 204 -23.91 -39.78 7.49
C LYS A 204 -25.33 -40.16 7.85
N ASN A 205 -26.32 -39.89 6.99
CA ASN A 205 -27.75 -40.09 7.21
C ASN A 205 -28.30 -39.44 8.50
N ILE A 206 -27.67 -38.33 8.95
CA ILE A 206 -28.11 -37.60 10.13
C ILE A 206 -29.15 -36.57 9.69
N ASN A 207 -30.33 -36.62 10.29
CA ASN A 207 -31.35 -35.60 10.04
C ASN A 207 -30.91 -34.23 10.64
N ILE A 208 -30.27 -33.43 9.81
CA ILE A 208 -29.70 -32.15 10.20
C ILE A 208 -30.78 -31.14 10.65
N ASN A 209 -32.02 -31.30 10.18
CA ASN A 209 -33.09 -30.35 10.43
C ASN A 209 -33.52 -30.25 11.90
N SER A 210 -33.36 -31.34 12.66
CA SER A 210 -33.66 -31.39 14.11
C SER A 210 -32.53 -30.89 15.00
N LEU A 211 -31.33 -30.66 14.43
CA LEU A 211 -30.14 -30.24 15.18
C LEU A 211 -30.16 -28.72 15.41
N ARG A 212 -29.50 -28.29 16.48
CA ARG A 212 -29.21 -26.89 16.70
C ARG A 212 -27.94 -26.45 15.95
N VAL A 213 -27.90 -25.21 15.59
CA VAL A 213 -26.76 -24.60 14.88
C VAL A 213 -25.41 -24.84 15.59
N LYS A 214 -25.40 -24.76 16.94
CA LYS A 214 -24.20 -25.02 17.76
C LYS A 214 -23.67 -26.45 17.67
N ASP A 215 -24.54 -27.42 17.32
CA ASP A 215 -24.18 -28.84 17.23
C ASP A 215 -23.56 -29.19 15.85
N VAL A 216 -23.76 -28.32 14.86
CA VAL A 216 -23.30 -28.48 13.48
C VAL A 216 -22.12 -27.58 13.13
N MET A 217 -21.99 -26.42 13.75
CA MET A 217 -21.01 -25.41 13.41
C MET A 217 -19.56 -25.87 13.63
N THR A 218 -18.63 -25.39 12.82
CA THR A 218 -17.19 -25.36 13.16
C THR A 218 -16.95 -24.23 14.13
N LYS A 219 -16.46 -24.55 15.33
CA LYS A 219 -16.08 -23.56 16.33
C LYS A 219 -14.81 -22.81 15.91
N ASN A 220 -14.64 -21.59 16.44
CA ASN A 220 -13.45 -20.76 16.21
C ASN A 220 -13.12 -20.56 14.71
N PRO A 221 -14.01 -19.95 13.92
CA PRO A 221 -13.76 -19.72 12.51
C PRO A 221 -12.51 -18.88 12.28
N ILE A 222 -11.84 -19.09 11.15
CA ILE A 222 -10.68 -18.27 10.78
C ILE A 222 -11.13 -16.82 10.60
N LYS A 223 -10.42 -15.93 11.29
CA LYS A 223 -10.71 -14.49 11.33
C LYS A 223 -9.52 -13.70 10.83
N ILE A 224 -9.80 -12.64 10.11
CA ILE A 224 -8.78 -11.70 9.60
C ILE A 224 -9.11 -10.28 10.01
N ASP A 225 -8.08 -9.46 10.23
CA ASP A 225 -8.26 -8.04 10.48
C ASP A 225 -8.76 -7.32 9.20
N LYS A 226 -9.62 -6.33 9.35
CA LYS A 226 -10.18 -5.56 8.24
C LYS A 226 -9.13 -4.90 7.34
N ASN A 227 -7.97 -4.57 7.89
CA ASN A 227 -6.87 -3.89 7.19
C ASN A 227 -5.92 -4.85 6.43
N ILE A 228 -6.13 -6.17 6.50
CA ILE A 228 -5.30 -7.11 5.73
C ILE A 228 -5.51 -6.90 4.23
N LEU A 229 -4.44 -6.98 3.44
CA LEU A 229 -4.57 -6.91 1.99
C LEU A 229 -5.40 -8.08 1.45
N ALA A 230 -6.22 -7.81 0.44
CA ALA A 230 -7.06 -8.81 -0.21
C ALA A 230 -6.24 -9.97 -0.80
N THR A 231 -5.06 -9.69 -1.35
CA THR A 231 -4.10 -10.71 -1.83
C THR A 231 -3.66 -11.66 -0.71
N LYS A 232 -3.39 -11.13 0.48
CA LYS A 232 -3.03 -11.96 1.64
C LYS A 232 -4.21 -12.76 2.16
N ALA A 233 -5.44 -12.18 2.14
CA ALA A 233 -6.65 -12.89 2.48
C ALA A 233 -6.90 -14.06 1.51
N LEU A 234 -6.68 -13.86 0.21
CA LEU A 234 -6.78 -14.91 -0.82
C LEU A 234 -5.76 -16.03 -0.57
N ALA A 235 -4.52 -15.69 -0.23
CA ALA A 235 -3.50 -16.69 0.11
C ALA A 235 -3.92 -17.56 1.32
N ILE A 236 -4.51 -16.94 2.36
CA ILE A 236 -5.06 -17.68 3.51
C ILE A 236 -6.20 -18.61 3.08
N MET A 237 -7.11 -18.13 2.22
CA MET A 237 -8.21 -18.97 1.71
C MET A 237 -7.69 -20.19 0.95
N ASN A 238 -6.70 -20.02 0.09
CA ASN A 238 -6.09 -21.09 -0.70
C ASN A 238 -5.33 -22.09 0.20
N GLU A 239 -4.51 -21.62 1.12
CA GLU A 239 -3.77 -22.45 2.06
C GLU A 239 -4.71 -23.32 2.92
N LYS A 240 -5.77 -22.70 3.46
CA LYS A 240 -6.72 -23.38 4.33
C LYS A 240 -7.85 -24.10 3.58
N LYS A 241 -7.88 -24.00 2.24
CA LYS A 241 -8.91 -24.58 1.36
C LYS A 241 -10.34 -24.16 1.77
N ILE A 242 -10.51 -22.85 2.04
CA ILE A 242 -11.78 -22.25 2.43
C ILE A 242 -12.15 -21.11 1.50
N THR A 243 -13.45 -20.82 1.35
CA THR A 243 -13.98 -19.81 0.44
C THR A 243 -14.41 -18.52 1.14
N SER A 244 -14.42 -18.51 2.47
CA SER A 244 -14.93 -17.37 3.25
C SER A 244 -14.11 -17.14 4.51
N LEU A 245 -13.88 -15.88 4.85
CA LEU A 245 -13.20 -15.44 6.07
C LEU A 245 -14.10 -14.47 6.85
N CYS A 246 -14.12 -14.63 8.16
CA CYS A 246 -14.72 -13.66 9.06
C CYS A 246 -13.79 -12.47 9.22
N VAL A 247 -14.31 -11.26 9.03
CA VAL A 247 -13.53 -10.02 9.18
C VAL A 247 -13.86 -9.36 10.51
N TYR A 248 -12.84 -8.98 11.27
CA TYR A 248 -12.97 -8.27 12.53
C TYR A 248 -12.22 -6.94 12.53
N GLU A 249 -12.53 -6.09 13.50
CA GLU A 249 -11.77 -4.90 13.83
C GLU A 249 -10.83 -5.17 15.01
N HIS A 250 -9.59 -4.72 14.94
CA HIS A 250 -8.53 -5.03 15.92
C HIS A 250 -8.96 -4.88 17.39
N LYS A 251 -9.75 -3.86 17.69
CA LYS A 251 -10.27 -3.61 19.05
C LYS A 251 -11.45 -4.51 19.46
N LYS A 252 -12.10 -5.22 18.50
CA LYS A 252 -13.30 -6.03 18.72
C LYS A 252 -13.18 -7.43 18.12
N LYS A 253 -12.12 -8.16 18.45
CA LYS A 253 -11.76 -9.46 17.87
C LYS A 253 -12.82 -10.56 17.96
N LEU A 254 -13.77 -10.44 18.89
CA LEU A 254 -14.84 -11.44 19.07
C LEU A 254 -16.06 -11.19 18.16
N ILE A 255 -16.14 -10.01 17.54
CA ILE A 255 -17.30 -9.61 16.73
C ILE A 255 -16.90 -9.61 15.26
N THR A 256 -17.60 -10.37 14.44
CA THR A 256 -17.45 -10.27 12.98
C THR A 256 -18.20 -9.03 12.50
N ILE A 257 -17.47 -8.13 11.81
CA ILE A 257 -18.01 -6.92 11.22
C ILE A 257 -18.26 -7.05 9.72
N GLY A 258 -17.69 -8.09 9.10
CA GLY A 258 -17.85 -8.39 7.67
C GLY A 258 -17.52 -9.84 7.35
N ILE A 259 -17.94 -10.28 6.18
CA ILE A 259 -17.55 -11.55 5.59
C ILE A 259 -16.88 -11.30 4.24
N LEU A 260 -15.68 -11.82 4.06
CA LEU A 260 -14.96 -11.77 2.80
C LEU A 260 -15.07 -13.13 2.11
N HIS A 261 -15.74 -13.17 0.96
CA HIS A 261 -15.87 -14.36 0.15
C HIS A 261 -14.85 -14.31 -1.00
N ILE A 262 -14.34 -15.47 -1.41
CA ILE A 262 -13.31 -15.58 -2.46
C ILE A 262 -13.74 -14.86 -3.76
N HIS A 263 -15.00 -14.96 -4.16
CA HIS A 263 -15.50 -14.26 -5.35
C HIS A 263 -15.47 -12.74 -5.24
N ASN A 264 -15.52 -12.16 -4.03
CA ASN A 264 -15.35 -10.72 -3.87
C ASN A 264 -13.95 -10.25 -4.29
N ILE A 265 -12.94 -11.11 -4.14
CA ILE A 265 -11.55 -10.83 -4.53
C ILE A 265 -11.36 -11.10 -6.02
N LEU A 266 -11.80 -12.28 -6.50
CA LEU A 266 -11.60 -12.70 -7.89
C LEU A 266 -12.32 -11.79 -8.89
N ASN A 267 -13.53 -11.34 -8.59
CA ASN A 267 -14.30 -10.42 -9.44
C ASN A 267 -13.61 -9.05 -9.63
N LYS A 268 -12.66 -8.71 -8.76
CA LYS A 268 -11.85 -7.49 -8.88
C LYS A 268 -10.51 -7.73 -9.55
N LYS A 269 -10.25 -8.95 -10.07
CA LYS A 269 -8.98 -9.34 -10.69
C LYS A 269 -7.76 -9.03 -9.82
N ILE A 270 -7.91 -9.21 -8.50
CA ILE A 270 -6.85 -9.01 -7.50
C ILE A 270 -6.19 -10.37 -7.26
N TYR A 271 -5.12 -10.66 -8.01
CA TYR A 271 -4.30 -11.87 -7.88
C TYR A 271 -2.89 -11.64 -8.43
#